data_30902dc43585bc74b4b13f98bbb563d3
#
_entry.id   30902dc43585bc74b4b13f98bbb563d3
#
_cell.length_a   1.000
_cell.length_b   1.000
_cell.length_c   1.000
_cell.angle_alpha   90.00
_cell.angle_beta   90.00
_cell.angle_gamma   90.00
#
_symmetry.space_group_name_H-M   'P 1'
#
loop_
_entity.id
_entity.type
_entity.pdbx_description
1 polymer ?
#
loop_
_entity_poly.entity_id
_entity_poly.type
_entity_poly.pdbx_seq_one_letter_code
_entity_poly.pdbx_strand_id
1 'polypeptide(L)'
;AVVDVLTEHTMRAAEDYGITKIAIAGGVASNQTLRAAIEKACKQRNFRFYCPSPIFCTDNAAMIGVAAYYEYQKGVRHGWDLNAVPNLKLGER
;
A
#
# COMPACT_ATOMS: atom_id res chain seq x y z
N ALA A 1 -7.20 16.52 -12.66
CA ALA A 1 -5.76 16.63 -12.77
C ALA A 1 -5.08 15.35 -12.33
N VAL A 2 -4.35 15.35 -11.19
CA VAL A 2 -3.60 14.16 -10.75
C VAL A 2 -4.53 12.98 -10.48
N VAL A 3 -5.66 13.22 -9.83
CA VAL A 3 -6.63 12.16 -9.50
C VAL A 3 -7.16 11.48 -10.76
N ASP A 4 -7.48 12.27 -11.78
CA ASP A 4 -8.00 11.75 -13.05
C ASP A 4 -6.96 10.85 -13.75
N VAL A 5 -5.71 11.31 -13.77
CA VAL A 5 -4.60 10.57 -14.41
C VAL A 5 -4.36 9.25 -13.69
N LEU A 6 -4.28 9.27 -12.36
CA LEU A 6 -4.05 8.06 -11.58
C LEU A 6 -5.20 7.07 -11.73
N THR A 7 -6.44 7.56 -11.69
CA THR A 7 -7.62 6.71 -11.84
C THR A 7 -7.66 6.07 -13.23
N GLU A 8 -7.47 6.85 -14.27
CA GLU A 8 -7.49 6.36 -15.65
C GLU A 8 -6.40 5.31 -15.89
N HIS A 9 -5.17 5.61 -15.46
CA HIS A 9 -4.06 4.67 -15.65
C HIS A 9 -4.27 3.37 -14.88
N THR A 10 -4.81 3.46 -13.66
CA THR A 10 -5.10 2.28 -12.85
C THR A 10 -6.14 1.39 -13.53
N MET A 11 -7.24 1.98 -13.99
CA MET A 11 -8.30 1.22 -14.64
C MET A 11 -7.84 0.61 -15.97
N ARG A 12 -7.06 1.35 -16.75
CA ARG A 12 -6.49 0.85 -17.99
C ARG A 12 -5.57 -0.33 -17.75
N ALA A 13 -4.68 -0.22 -16.76
CA ALA A 13 -3.78 -1.31 -16.42
C ALA A 13 -4.56 -2.55 -15.97
N ALA A 14 -5.60 -2.38 -15.16
CA ALA A 14 -6.42 -3.49 -14.72
C ALA A 14 -7.11 -4.18 -15.88
N GLU A 15 -7.66 -3.43 -16.81
CA GLU A 15 -8.32 -3.98 -18.00
C GLU A 15 -7.32 -4.70 -18.90
N ASP A 16 -6.14 -4.12 -19.12
CA ASP A 16 -5.11 -4.69 -19.98
C ASP A 16 -4.58 -6.03 -19.46
N TYR A 17 -4.51 -6.17 -18.13
CA TYR A 17 -4.02 -7.40 -17.50
C TYR A 17 -5.13 -8.33 -17.01
N GLY A 18 -6.39 -8.00 -17.24
CA GLY A 18 -7.52 -8.84 -16.83
C GLY A 18 -7.70 -8.94 -15.32
N ILE A 19 -7.29 -7.92 -14.57
CA ILE A 19 -7.38 -7.90 -13.12
C ILE A 19 -8.71 -7.26 -12.70
N THR A 20 -9.41 -7.89 -11.76
CA THR A 20 -10.71 -7.41 -11.27
C THR A 20 -10.69 -6.93 -9.82
N LYS A 21 -9.54 -6.99 -9.16
CA LYS A 21 -9.38 -6.56 -7.78
C LYS A 21 -8.37 -5.43 -7.72
N ILE A 22 -8.77 -4.30 -7.14
CA ILE A 22 -7.93 -3.11 -7.03
C ILE A 22 -7.76 -2.78 -5.55
N ALA A 23 -6.53 -2.60 -5.12
CA ALA A 23 -6.24 -2.15 -3.76
C ALA A 23 -5.39 -0.88 -3.82
N ILE A 24 -5.67 0.07 -2.96
CA ILE A 24 -4.83 1.26 -2.83
C ILE A 24 -4.28 1.35 -1.41
N ALA A 25 -3.07 1.86 -1.30
CA ALA A 25 -2.38 1.98 -0.02
C ALA A 25 -1.36 3.11 -0.10
N GLY A 26 -0.72 3.42 1.04
CA GLY A 26 0.29 4.48 1.10
C GLY A 26 -0.30 5.84 1.42
N GLY A 27 0.57 6.85 1.55
CA GLY A 27 0.15 8.20 1.96
C GLY A 27 -0.85 8.85 1.01
N VAL A 28 -0.67 8.69 -0.30
CA VAL A 28 -1.57 9.25 -1.31
C VAL A 28 -2.96 8.61 -1.23
N ALA A 29 -3.06 7.36 -0.78
CA ALA A 29 -4.33 6.66 -0.62
C ALA A 29 -5.21 7.27 0.47
N SER A 30 -4.67 8.13 1.34
CA SER A 30 -5.46 8.86 2.31
C SER A 30 -6.25 10.04 1.70
N ASN A 31 -5.96 10.41 0.47
CA ASN A 31 -6.69 11.47 -0.24
C ASN A 31 -8.09 10.98 -0.58
N GLN A 32 -9.10 11.64 -0.02
CA GLN A 32 -10.48 11.19 -0.18
C GLN A 32 -11.00 11.33 -1.60
N THR A 33 -10.54 12.32 -2.33
CA THR A 33 -10.94 12.52 -3.73
C THR A 33 -10.45 11.35 -4.59
N LEU A 34 -9.21 10.92 -4.39
CA LEU A 34 -8.64 9.77 -5.10
C LEU A 34 -9.39 8.48 -4.74
N ARG A 35 -9.65 8.27 -3.45
CA ARG A 35 -10.39 7.09 -2.99
C ARG A 35 -11.77 7.00 -3.64
N ALA A 36 -12.49 8.13 -3.61
CA ALA A 36 -13.84 8.18 -4.18
C ALA A 36 -13.82 7.94 -5.69
N ALA A 37 -12.86 8.52 -6.40
CA ALA A 37 -12.73 8.36 -7.84
C ALA A 37 -12.45 6.91 -8.24
N ILE A 38 -11.52 6.26 -7.56
CA ILE A 38 -11.17 4.88 -7.86
C ILE A 38 -12.30 3.94 -7.46
N GLU A 39 -12.92 4.17 -6.32
CA GLU A 39 -14.07 3.36 -5.88
C GLU A 39 -15.20 3.43 -6.90
N LYS A 40 -15.54 4.62 -7.36
CA LYS A 40 -16.57 4.82 -8.38
C LYS A 40 -16.22 4.08 -9.67
N ALA A 41 -14.98 4.21 -10.14
CA ALA A 41 -14.53 3.54 -11.34
C ALA A 41 -14.58 2.01 -11.20
N CYS A 42 -14.24 1.48 -10.04
CA CYS A 42 -14.34 0.05 -9.75
C CYS A 42 -15.79 -0.43 -9.78
N LYS A 43 -16.71 0.34 -9.20
CA LYS A 43 -18.13 -0.02 -9.22
C LYS A 43 -18.70 -0.05 -10.65
N GLN A 44 -18.28 0.88 -11.49
CA GLN A 44 -18.72 0.93 -12.87
C GLN A 44 -18.28 -0.30 -13.68
N ARG A 45 -17.20 -0.94 -13.28
CA ARG A 45 -16.61 -2.09 -13.97
C ARG A 45 -16.81 -3.41 -13.23
N ASN A 46 -17.56 -3.42 -12.13
CA ASN A 46 -17.71 -4.58 -11.24
C ASN A 46 -16.38 -5.10 -10.69
N PHE A 47 -15.42 -4.24 -10.51
CA PHE A 47 -14.16 -4.58 -9.86
C PHE A 47 -14.32 -4.48 -8.35
N ARG A 48 -13.59 -5.32 -7.62
CA ARG A 48 -13.51 -5.21 -6.16
C ARG A 48 -12.49 -4.16 -5.78
N PHE A 49 -12.85 -3.31 -4.83
CA PHE A 49 -12.02 -2.23 -4.34
C PHE A 49 -11.67 -2.45 -2.88
N TYR A 50 -10.38 -2.35 -2.57
CA TYR A 50 -9.86 -2.50 -1.22
C TYR A 50 -9.06 -1.26 -0.85
N CYS A 51 -9.31 -0.72 0.33
CA CYS A 51 -8.56 0.42 0.83
C CYS A 51 -8.51 0.36 2.35
N PRO A 52 -7.32 0.49 2.96
CA PRO A 52 -7.23 0.51 4.41
C PRO A 52 -7.84 1.80 4.97
N SER A 53 -8.13 1.80 6.28
CA SER A 53 -8.51 3.02 6.98
C SER A 53 -7.41 4.07 6.82
N PRO A 54 -7.75 5.37 6.75
CA PRO A 54 -6.73 6.40 6.54
C PRO A 54 -5.54 6.35 7.50
N ILE A 55 -5.79 5.93 8.74
CA ILE A 55 -4.74 5.82 9.74
C ILE A 55 -3.67 4.78 9.37
N PHE A 56 -3.99 3.80 8.55
CA PHE A 56 -3.05 2.75 8.12
C PHE A 56 -2.45 3.02 6.73
N CYS A 57 -2.80 4.12 6.07
CA CYS A 57 -2.26 4.46 4.77
C CYS A 57 -0.85 5.04 4.84
N THR A 58 -0.50 5.67 5.97
CA THR A 58 0.85 6.17 6.23
C THR A 58 1.60 5.20 7.15
N ASP A 59 2.89 5.45 7.34
CA ASP A 59 3.70 4.63 8.23
C ASP A 59 3.07 4.57 9.62
N ASN A 60 3.04 3.37 10.20
CA ASN A 60 2.45 3.17 11.52
C ASN A 60 3.08 1.96 12.21
N ALA A 61 2.90 1.90 13.52
CA ALA A 61 3.51 0.85 14.33
C ALA A 61 2.98 -0.55 14.01
N ALA A 62 1.73 -0.66 13.56
CA ALA A 62 1.14 -1.96 13.21
C ALA A 62 1.87 -2.60 12.03
N MET A 63 2.25 -1.80 11.01
CA MET A 63 3.02 -2.31 9.88
C MET A 63 4.35 -2.88 10.34
N ILE A 64 5.05 -2.15 11.20
CA ILE A 64 6.36 -2.56 11.72
C ILE A 64 6.21 -3.78 12.61
N GLY A 65 5.16 -3.82 13.43
CA GLY A 65 4.89 -4.97 14.30
C GLY A 65 4.62 -6.25 13.52
N VAL A 66 3.86 -6.17 12.43
CA VAL A 66 3.60 -7.32 11.57
C VAL A 66 4.89 -7.81 10.91
N ALA A 67 5.69 -6.89 10.37
CA ALA A 67 6.98 -7.24 9.78
C ALA A 67 7.90 -7.88 10.81
N ALA A 68 7.96 -7.33 12.02
CA ALA A 68 8.76 -7.88 13.10
C ALA A 68 8.32 -9.28 13.50
N TYR A 69 7.02 -9.54 13.52
CA TYR A 69 6.46 -10.85 13.83
C TYR A 69 6.98 -11.92 12.86
N TYR A 70 6.92 -11.63 11.56
CA TYR A 70 7.41 -12.58 10.57
C TYR A 70 8.92 -12.77 10.62
N GLU A 71 9.68 -11.70 10.88
CA GLU A 71 11.13 -11.80 11.08
C GLU A 71 11.46 -12.65 12.31
N TYR A 72 10.72 -12.47 13.40
CA TYR A 72 10.89 -13.27 14.61
C TYR A 72 10.65 -14.74 14.31
N GLN A 73 9.63 -15.09 13.55
CA GLN A 73 9.33 -16.47 13.18
C GLN A 73 10.44 -17.10 12.33
N LYS A 74 11.12 -16.29 11.52
CA LYS A 74 12.27 -16.76 10.74
C LYS A 74 13.54 -16.97 11.58
N GLY A 75 13.49 -16.63 12.85
CA GLY A 75 14.63 -16.77 13.74
C GLY A 75 15.56 -15.58 13.81
N VAL A 76 15.17 -14.44 13.19
CA VAL A 76 15.98 -13.23 13.24
C VAL A 76 15.99 -12.66 14.65
N ARG A 77 17.17 -12.42 15.19
CA ARG A 77 17.40 -11.87 16.52
C ARG A 77 18.50 -10.83 16.43
N HIS A 78 18.41 -9.82 17.29
CA HIS A 78 19.41 -8.75 17.34
C HIS A 78 19.87 -8.55 18.78
N GLY A 79 21.12 -8.13 18.93
CA GLY A 79 21.69 -7.82 20.25
C GLY A 79 21.45 -6.37 20.62
N TRP A 80 22.12 -5.97 21.71
CA TRP A 80 22.01 -4.60 22.23
C TRP A 80 22.67 -3.55 21.35
N ASP A 81 23.43 -3.98 20.34
CA ASP A 81 24.12 -3.11 19.38
C ASP A 81 23.23 -2.71 18.21
N LEU A 82 21.98 -3.18 18.17
CA LEU A 82 21.03 -2.82 17.11
C LEU A 82 20.80 -1.31 17.09
N ASN A 83 20.94 -0.72 15.92
CA ASN A 83 20.72 0.71 15.74
C ASN A 83 20.09 0.99 14.39
N ALA A 84 19.47 2.16 14.27
CA ALA A 84 18.86 2.58 13.02
C ALA A 84 19.92 2.96 11.98
N VAL A 85 19.66 2.59 10.73
CA VAL A 85 20.53 2.94 9.61
C VAL A 85 19.69 3.70 8.58
N PRO A 86 19.70 5.04 8.63
CA PRO A 86 18.77 5.85 7.83
C PRO A 86 19.01 5.77 6.32
N ASN A 87 20.23 5.45 5.89
CA ASN A 87 20.59 5.40 4.47
C ASN A 87 20.71 3.98 3.94
N LEU A 88 20.08 3.03 4.61
CA LEU A 88 20.11 1.62 4.18
C LEU A 88 19.42 1.48 2.83
N LYS A 89 20.09 0.86 1.87
CA LYS A 89 19.52 0.61 0.57
C LYS A 89 18.51 -0.53 0.62
N LEU A 90 17.57 -0.51 -0.30
CA LEU A 90 16.57 -1.55 -0.39
C LEU A 90 17.23 -2.93 -0.57
N GLY A 91 16.84 -3.87 0.27
CA GLY A 91 17.40 -5.21 0.25
C GLY A 91 18.66 -5.41 1.09
N GLU A 92 19.27 -4.34 1.58
CA GLU A 92 20.39 -4.46 2.53
C GLU A 92 19.89 -4.79 3.92
N ARG A 93 20.70 -5.55 4.65
CA ARG A 93 20.36 -5.93 6.01
C ARG A 93 21.57 -5.98 6.90
#